data_59d3158dc728a18c86c0193d36801c93
#
_entry.id   59d3158dc728a18c86c0193d36801c93
#
_cell.length_a   1.000
_cell.length_b   1.000
_cell.length_c   1.000
_cell.angle_alpha   90.00
_cell.angle_beta   90.00
_cell.angle_gamma   90.00
#
_symmetry.space_group_name_H-M   'P 1'
#
loop_
_entity.id
_entity.type
_entity.pdbx_description
1 polymer ?
#
loop_
_entity_poly.entity_id
_entity_poly.type
_entity_poly.pdbx_seq_one_letter_code
_entity_poly.pdbx_strand_id
1 'polypeptide(L)'
;MSAIVDIIAREILDSRGNPTVEXDVLLEXGVIGRAAVPSGASTGAKEAMELRDGDXARYLGKGVLQAVENVNTEITEAXIGLDAEEQSFIDKTLIELDGTENKDRLGANSILAVSMACARAAAEESGLPLYRYLGGSGAMQLPTPMMNIINGGAHADNSVDMQEFMIIPAGLPSFREAMRCGAEVFHQLKKTLHKKGLATTVGDEGGFAPNLPSNEAAIQLILEAISAAGYEPGRDVYLGLDCASTEFYKDGKYHLESEGLALSSAQFTDYLATWCDKYPIISIEDGMGEFDWDGWDXLTKRLGKTTQLVGDDLFVTNSKILREGIQRGVANSVLIKVNQIGTLTETFQTIEMAKRAGYTAVVSXRSGETEDTTIADISVATNALQIKTGSLCRSERIAKYNQLLRIEEELGDASSYAGMGAFYQLFK
;
A
#
# COMPACT_ATOMS: atom_id res chain seq x y z
N MET A 1 -3.83 -3.01 -33.64
CA MET A 1 -4.89 -2.16 -33.11
C MET A 1 -5.33 -2.67 -31.76
N SER A 2 -5.43 -1.76 -30.79
CA SER A 2 -5.71 -2.12 -29.40
C SER A 2 -7.16 -1.82 -29.00
N ALA A 3 -8.09 -1.92 -29.99
CA ALA A 3 -9.49 -1.63 -29.72
C ALA A 3 -10.08 -2.67 -28.77
N ILE A 4 -10.80 -2.18 -27.77
CA ILE A 4 -11.50 -3.03 -26.82
C ILE A 4 -12.75 -3.59 -27.49
N VAL A 5 -12.91 -4.92 -27.48
CA VAL A 5 -14.09 -5.55 -28.09
C VAL A 5 -15.02 -6.13 -27.05
N ASP A 6 -14.53 -6.41 -25.82
CA ASP A 6 -15.41 -6.89 -24.76
C ASP A 6 -14.77 -6.65 -23.41
N ILE A 7 -15.60 -6.52 -22.40
CA ILE A 7 -15.16 -6.41 -21.00
C ILE A 7 -16.08 -7.31 -20.18
N ILE A 8 -15.50 -8.22 -19.41
CA ILE A 8 -16.26 -9.18 -18.62
C ILE A 8 -15.77 -9.11 -17.18
N ALA A 9 -16.67 -8.81 -16.27
CA ALA A 9 -16.38 -8.78 -14.85
C ALA A 9 -17.03 -9.96 -14.14
N ARG A 10 -16.43 -10.33 -13.03
CA ARG A 10 -16.91 -11.40 -12.16
C ARG A 10 -16.56 -11.10 -10.73
N GLU A 11 -17.25 -11.80 -9.85
CA GLU A 11 -17.00 -11.75 -8.41
C GLU A 11 -16.01 -12.86 -8.07
N ILE A 12 -14.89 -12.51 -7.42
CA ILE A 12 -13.96 -13.51 -6.89
C ILE A 12 -13.77 -13.25 -5.40
N LEU A 13 -12.96 -14.03 -4.73
CA LEU A 13 -12.71 -13.86 -3.30
C LEU A 13 -11.30 -13.30 -3.06
N ASP A 14 -11.20 -12.40 -2.09
CA ASP A 14 -9.92 -11.85 -1.68
C ASP A 14 -9.32 -12.66 -0.52
N SER A 15 -8.19 -12.22 0.01
CA SER A 15 -7.43 -12.94 1.03
C SER A 15 -8.14 -13.03 2.38
N ARG A 16 -9.20 -12.24 2.57
CA ARG A 16 -10.02 -12.32 3.77
C ARG A 16 -11.30 -13.14 3.55
N GLY A 17 -11.46 -13.70 2.35
CA GLY A 17 -12.67 -14.46 2.01
C GLY A 17 -13.86 -13.58 1.68
N ASN A 18 -13.63 -12.32 1.35
CA ASN A 18 -14.68 -11.39 0.94
C ASN A 18 -14.71 -11.25 -0.57
N PRO A 19 -15.90 -11.04 -1.15
CA PRO A 19 -15.97 -10.82 -2.60
C PRO A 19 -15.21 -9.57 -3.05
N THR A 20 -14.63 -9.65 -4.24
CA THR A 20 -14.05 -8.50 -4.91
C THR A 20 -14.24 -8.65 -6.42
N VAL A 21 -13.96 -7.57 -7.17
CA VAL A 21 -14.19 -7.51 -8.62
C VAL A 21 -12.92 -7.90 -9.35
N GLU A 22 -13.10 -8.78 -10.36
CA GLU A 22 -12.05 -9.09 -11.32
C GLU A 22 -12.62 -8.87 -12.74
N UNK A 23 -11.80 -8.28 -13.76
CA UNK A 23 -12.19 -7.98 -15.00
C UNK A 23 -11.26 -8.53 -15.91
N ASP A 24 -11.86 -8.92 -17.02
CA ASP A 24 -11.07 -9.20 -18.23
C ASP A 24 -11.42 -8.17 -19.28
N VAL A 25 -10.39 -7.64 -19.95
CA VAL A 25 -10.57 -6.77 -21.11
C VAL A 25 -10.04 -7.54 -22.32
N LEU A 26 -10.87 -7.69 -23.35
CA LEU A 26 -10.51 -8.41 -24.59
C LEU A 26 -10.28 -7.39 -25.69
N LEU A 27 -9.13 -7.50 -26.35
CA LEU A 27 -8.78 -6.63 -27.47
C LEU A 27 -8.99 -7.34 -28.80
N GLU A 28 -9.07 -6.56 -29.84
CA GLU A 28 -9.31 -7.02 -31.20
C GLU A 28 -8.43 -8.21 -31.60
N UNK A 29 -7.26 -8.10 -31.09
CA UNK A 29 -6.35 -9.02 -31.44
C UNK A 29 -6.37 -10.22 -30.72
N GLY A 30 -7.27 -10.37 -29.88
CA GLY A 30 -7.42 -11.57 -29.11
C GLY A 30 -6.71 -11.56 -27.76
N VAL A 31 -5.97 -10.53 -27.47
CA VAL A 31 -5.28 -10.38 -26.18
C VAL A 31 -6.31 -10.15 -25.08
N ILE A 32 -6.07 -10.74 -23.90
CA ILE A 32 -6.89 -10.53 -22.71
C ILE A 32 -6.01 -9.94 -21.61
N GLY A 33 -6.48 -8.85 -21.01
CA GLY A 33 -5.86 -8.31 -19.81
C GLY A 33 -6.77 -8.55 -18.62
N ARG A 34 -6.21 -9.10 -17.55
CA ARG A 34 -6.99 -9.44 -16.35
C ARG A 34 -6.46 -8.68 -15.15
N ALA A 35 -7.36 -8.15 -14.34
CA ALA A 35 -6.98 -7.48 -13.10
C ALA A 35 -8.03 -7.70 -12.03
N ALA A 36 -7.58 -7.73 -10.78
CA ALA A 36 -8.45 -7.88 -9.62
C ALA A 36 -8.16 -6.76 -8.63
N VAL A 37 -9.18 -6.33 -7.90
CA VAL A 37 -9.14 -5.14 -7.08
C VAL A 37 -8.93 -5.49 -5.60
N PRO A 38 -8.06 -4.77 -4.88
CA PRO A 38 -7.91 -4.97 -3.43
C PRO A 38 -8.96 -4.23 -2.63
N SER A 39 -9.03 -4.50 -1.32
CA SER A 39 -9.99 -3.90 -0.41
C SER A 39 -9.37 -3.72 0.97
N GLY A 40 -9.67 -2.62 1.65
CA GLY A 40 -9.10 -2.32 2.95
C GLY A 40 -9.98 -2.70 4.13
N ALA A 41 -9.36 -3.06 5.26
CA ALA A 41 -10.07 -3.27 6.50
C ALA A 41 -10.31 -1.94 7.21
N SER A 42 -9.28 -1.11 7.32
CA SER A 42 -9.46 0.25 7.84
C SER A 42 -9.33 1.21 6.67
N THR A 43 -10.29 2.12 6.55
CA THR A 43 -10.36 3.02 5.40
C THR A 43 -10.41 4.46 5.85
N GLY A 44 -9.76 5.33 5.09
CA GLY A 44 -9.85 6.77 5.31
C GLY A 44 -11.23 7.28 4.96
N ALA A 45 -11.67 8.32 5.65
CA ALA A 45 -13.02 8.85 5.46
C ALA A 45 -13.25 9.39 4.05
N LYS A 46 -12.19 9.81 3.37
CA LYS A 46 -12.29 10.45 2.06
C LYS A 46 -11.92 9.54 0.90
N GLU A 47 -11.79 8.23 1.13
CA GLU A 47 -11.48 7.29 0.05
C GLU A 47 -12.61 7.24 -0.97
N ALA A 48 -12.24 6.95 -2.23
CA ALA A 48 -13.23 6.63 -3.24
C ALA A 48 -14.06 5.43 -2.79
N MET A 49 -15.32 5.40 -3.20
CA MET A 49 -16.31 4.48 -2.64
C MET A 49 -16.24 3.09 -3.28
N GLU A 50 -15.97 2.10 -2.46
CA GLU A 50 -16.10 0.70 -2.86
C GLU A 50 -17.59 0.34 -2.84
N LEU A 51 -18.12 -0.08 -3.99
CA LEU A 51 -19.54 -0.39 -4.07
C LEU A 51 -19.81 -1.82 -3.64
N ARG A 52 -20.55 -1.96 -2.53
CA ARG A 52 -20.99 -3.24 -1.99
C ARG A 52 -22.50 -3.33 -2.06
N ASP A 53 -23.03 -4.56 -2.21
CA ASP A 53 -24.47 -4.75 -2.45
C ASP A 53 -25.32 -4.48 -1.22
N GLY A 54 -24.81 -4.76 -0.02
CA GLY A 54 -25.57 -4.55 1.19
C GLY A 54 -26.66 -5.57 1.47
N ASP A 55 -26.66 -6.70 0.75
CA ASP A 55 -27.66 -7.76 0.92
C ASP A 55 -27.17 -8.77 1.97
N UNK A 56 -27.61 -8.65 2.91
CA UNK A 56 -27.19 -9.34 3.97
C UNK A 56 -27.24 -10.76 3.81
N ALA A 57 -28.21 -11.28 2.98
CA ALA A 57 -28.37 -12.71 2.72
C ALA A 57 -27.24 -13.30 1.88
N ARG A 58 -26.39 -12.44 1.29
CA ARG A 58 -25.26 -12.86 0.46
C ARG A 58 -23.99 -12.24 1.00
N TYR A 59 -23.02 -13.09 1.38
CA TYR A 59 -21.71 -12.60 1.87
C TYR A 59 -21.84 -11.55 2.98
N LEU A 60 -22.86 -11.70 3.80
CA LEU A 60 -23.08 -10.77 4.94
C LEU A 60 -23.11 -9.30 4.50
N GLY A 61 -23.64 -9.04 3.30
CA GLY A 61 -23.76 -7.69 2.77
C GLY A 61 -22.58 -7.24 1.93
N LYS A 62 -21.53 -8.05 1.82
CA LYS A 62 -20.29 -7.61 1.16
C LYS A 62 -20.18 -8.05 -0.29
N GLY A 63 -21.22 -8.60 -0.88
CA GLY A 63 -21.21 -8.96 -2.30
C GLY A 63 -20.94 -7.77 -3.18
N VAL A 64 -20.48 -8.02 -4.41
CA VAL A 64 -20.15 -6.95 -5.36
C VAL A 64 -20.85 -7.14 -6.70
N LEU A 65 -22.03 -7.76 -6.68
CA LEU A 65 -22.75 -8.01 -7.94
C LEU A 65 -23.20 -6.73 -8.63
N GLN A 66 -23.53 -5.67 -7.87
CA GLN A 66 -23.88 -4.39 -8.52
C GLN A 66 -22.69 -3.80 -9.25
N ALA A 67 -21.50 -3.87 -8.64
CA ALA A 67 -20.29 -3.39 -9.31
C ALA A 67 -19.99 -4.23 -10.56
N VAL A 68 -20.15 -5.55 -10.47
CA VAL A 68 -19.98 -6.45 -11.62
C VAL A 68 -20.96 -6.10 -12.72
N GLU A 69 -22.22 -5.87 -12.36
CA GLU A 69 -23.25 -5.51 -13.33
C GLU A 69 -22.93 -4.19 -14.01
N ASN A 70 -22.44 -3.21 -13.26
CA ASN A 70 -22.05 -1.93 -13.84
C ASN A 70 -20.96 -2.09 -14.89
N VAL A 71 -19.99 -2.98 -14.63
CA VAL A 71 -18.96 -3.26 -15.63
C VAL A 71 -19.56 -3.93 -16.85
N ASN A 72 -20.37 -4.96 -16.64
CA ASN A 72 -20.87 -5.81 -17.74
C ASN A 72 -21.91 -5.13 -18.60
N THR A 73 -22.45 -4.01 -18.17
CA THR A 73 -23.45 -3.28 -18.94
C THR A 73 -22.95 -1.89 -19.30
N GLU A 74 -23.10 -0.93 -18.42
CA GLU A 74 -22.88 0.48 -18.71
C GLU A 74 -21.43 0.77 -19.08
N ILE A 75 -20.49 0.23 -18.32
CA ILE A 75 -19.05 0.49 -18.57
C ILE A 75 -18.65 -0.17 -19.88
N THR A 76 -19.07 -1.41 -20.12
CA THR A 76 -18.76 -2.09 -21.38
C THR A 76 -19.26 -1.27 -22.57
N GLU A 77 -20.50 -0.79 -22.52
CA GLU A 77 -21.04 0.04 -23.60
C GLU A 77 -20.19 1.28 -23.85
N ALA A 78 -19.75 1.90 -22.83
CA ALA A 78 -18.91 3.10 -22.98
C ALA A 78 -17.48 2.80 -23.44
N UNK A 79 -16.89 1.62 -23.09
CA UNK A 79 -15.60 1.34 -23.30
C UNK A 79 -15.31 0.69 -24.52
N ILE A 80 -16.37 -0.06 -25.17
CA ILE A 80 -16.12 -0.80 -26.41
C ILE A 80 -15.74 0.15 -27.53
N GLY A 81 -14.73 -0.22 -28.29
CA GLY A 81 -14.22 0.55 -29.41
C GLY A 81 -13.11 1.51 -29.07
N LEU A 82 -12.90 1.77 -27.79
CA LEU A 82 -11.79 2.64 -27.39
C LEU A 82 -10.47 1.88 -27.49
N ASP A 83 -9.39 2.62 -27.64
CA ASP A 83 -8.05 2.08 -27.74
C ASP A 83 -7.49 1.87 -26.32
N ALA A 84 -7.16 0.64 -25.98
CA ALA A 84 -6.66 0.30 -24.63
C ALA A 84 -5.35 1.03 -24.30
N GLU A 85 -4.60 1.45 -25.32
CA GLU A 85 -3.35 2.20 -25.09
C GLU A 85 -3.60 3.63 -24.63
N GLU A 86 -4.81 4.13 -24.81
CA GLU A 86 -5.15 5.50 -24.41
C GLU A 86 -5.62 5.53 -22.96
N GLN A 87 -4.72 5.20 -22.04
CA GLN A 87 -5.06 5.02 -20.63
C GLN A 87 -5.75 6.25 -20.03
N SER A 88 -5.21 7.43 -20.27
CA SER A 88 -5.79 8.63 -19.66
C SER A 88 -7.18 8.91 -20.21
N PHE A 89 -7.40 8.64 -21.49
CA PHE A 89 -8.72 8.84 -22.08
C PHE A 89 -9.74 7.82 -21.54
N ILE A 90 -9.32 6.55 -21.38
CA ILE A 90 -10.16 5.52 -20.79
C ILE A 90 -10.55 5.91 -19.37
N ASP A 91 -9.56 6.31 -18.58
CA ASP A 91 -9.82 6.64 -17.19
C ASP A 91 -10.72 7.87 -17.08
N LYS A 92 -10.49 8.88 -17.93
CA LYS A 92 -11.38 10.06 -17.96
C LYS A 92 -12.81 9.66 -18.33
N THR A 93 -12.96 8.77 -19.30
CA THR A 93 -14.28 8.27 -19.69
C THR A 93 -14.99 7.60 -18.52
N LEU A 94 -14.26 6.77 -17.76
CA LEU A 94 -14.83 6.10 -16.60
C LEU A 94 -15.25 7.10 -15.53
N ILE A 95 -14.41 8.09 -15.26
CA ILE A 95 -14.70 9.11 -14.25
C ILE A 95 -15.95 9.92 -14.65
N GLU A 96 -16.01 10.33 -15.89
CA GLU A 96 -17.17 11.11 -16.40
C GLU A 96 -18.44 10.28 -16.42
N LEU A 97 -18.33 8.99 -16.75
CA LEU A 97 -19.48 8.11 -16.76
C LEU A 97 -20.07 7.98 -15.36
N ASP A 98 -19.23 7.84 -14.34
CA ASP A 98 -19.68 7.80 -12.95
C ASP A 98 -20.32 9.12 -12.57
N GLY A 99 -19.66 10.22 -12.83
CA GLY A 99 -20.18 11.55 -12.64
C GLY A 99 -20.27 12.05 -11.20
N THR A 100 -19.77 11.27 -10.23
CA THR A 100 -19.78 11.71 -8.83
C THR A 100 -18.35 11.97 -8.36
N GLU A 101 -18.23 12.72 -7.27
CA GLU A 101 -16.93 13.12 -6.77
C GLU A 101 -16.12 11.91 -6.24
N ASN A 102 -16.80 10.98 -5.57
CA ASN A 102 -16.13 9.85 -4.91
C ASN A 102 -16.39 8.51 -5.60
N LYS A 103 -16.87 8.51 -6.84
CA LYS A 103 -17.11 7.30 -7.62
C LYS A 103 -18.17 6.38 -7.01
N ASP A 104 -19.16 6.96 -6.32
CA ASP A 104 -20.14 6.13 -5.61
C ASP A 104 -21.27 5.61 -6.50
N ARG A 105 -21.43 6.13 -7.72
CA ARG A 105 -22.49 5.62 -8.60
C ARG A 105 -22.13 4.30 -9.23
N LEU A 106 -20.94 4.21 -9.83
CA LEU A 106 -20.48 2.96 -10.44
C LEU A 106 -19.65 2.11 -9.49
N GLY A 107 -18.99 2.74 -8.55
CA GLY A 107 -18.08 2.08 -7.62
C GLY A 107 -16.63 2.21 -8.06
N ALA A 108 -15.77 2.63 -7.13
CA ALA A 108 -14.34 2.71 -7.41
C ALA A 108 -13.78 1.33 -7.77
N ASN A 109 -14.33 0.27 -7.18
CA ASN A 109 -13.87 -1.08 -7.46
C ASN A 109 -14.15 -1.47 -8.92
N SER A 110 -15.33 -1.16 -9.45
CA SER A 110 -15.63 -1.45 -10.85
C SER A 110 -14.73 -0.64 -11.77
N ILE A 111 -14.55 0.64 -11.46
CA ILE A 111 -13.75 1.53 -12.30
C ILE A 111 -12.28 1.10 -12.30
N LEU A 112 -11.72 0.80 -11.11
CA LEU A 112 -10.32 0.41 -11.03
C LEU A 112 -10.05 -0.91 -11.75
N ALA A 113 -10.95 -1.88 -11.63
CA ALA A 113 -10.75 -3.16 -12.31
C ALA A 113 -10.58 -2.96 -13.82
N VAL A 114 -11.42 -2.09 -14.40
CA VAL A 114 -11.33 -1.81 -15.84
C VAL A 114 -10.05 -1.04 -16.16
N SER A 115 -9.71 -0.04 -15.36
CA SER A 115 -8.50 0.76 -15.57
C SER A 115 -7.26 -0.12 -15.61
N MET A 116 -7.12 -1.02 -14.63
CA MET A 116 -5.96 -1.91 -14.56
C MET A 116 -5.96 -2.96 -15.66
N ALA A 117 -7.12 -3.54 -15.96
CA ALA A 117 -7.19 -4.59 -16.97
C ALA A 117 -6.87 -4.03 -18.37
N CYS A 118 -7.29 -2.79 -18.65
CA CYS A 118 -6.91 -2.14 -19.90
C CYS A 118 -5.40 -1.98 -20.02
N ALA A 119 -4.75 -1.57 -18.94
CA ALA A 119 -3.29 -1.43 -18.96
C ALA A 119 -2.60 -2.76 -19.22
N ARG A 120 -3.09 -3.83 -18.58
CA ARG A 120 -2.51 -5.15 -18.80
C ARG A 120 -2.70 -5.63 -20.23
N ALA A 121 -3.89 -5.41 -20.79
CA ALA A 121 -4.15 -5.82 -22.17
C ALA A 121 -3.27 -5.06 -23.14
N ALA A 122 -3.14 -3.75 -22.94
CA ALA A 122 -2.30 -2.92 -23.82
C ALA A 122 -0.84 -3.32 -23.73
N ALA A 123 -0.34 -3.63 -22.53
CA ALA A 123 1.04 -4.07 -22.35
C ALA A 123 1.28 -5.39 -23.08
N GLU A 124 0.37 -6.35 -22.92
CA GLU A 124 0.48 -7.65 -23.57
C GLU A 124 0.49 -7.50 -25.09
N GLU A 125 -0.41 -6.68 -25.62
CA GLU A 125 -0.47 -6.47 -27.07
C GLU A 125 0.80 -5.78 -27.59
N SER A 126 1.39 -4.89 -26.79
CA SER A 126 2.62 -4.21 -27.16
C SER A 126 3.86 -5.11 -27.07
N GLY A 127 3.72 -6.28 -26.47
CA GLY A 127 4.84 -7.18 -26.27
C GLY A 127 5.79 -6.73 -25.16
N LEU A 128 5.32 -5.91 -24.23
CA LEU A 128 6.15 -5.38 -23.17
C LEU A 128 5.67 -5.88 -21.80
N PRO A 129 6.58 -6.11 -20.85
CA PRO A 129 6.13 -6.33 -19.47
C PRO A 129 5.41 -5.08 -18.96
N LEU A 130 4.50 -5.27 -18.02
CA LEU A 130 3.65 -4.17 -17.57
C LEU A 130 4.48 -3.00 -17.03
N TYR A 131 5.51 -3.27 -16.23
CA TYR A 131 6.31 -2.16 -15.68
C TYR A 131 6.98 -1.34 -16.79
N ARG A 132 7.42 -1.99 -17.86
CA ARG A 132 8.05 -1.30 -18.99
C ARG A 132 7.01 -0.52 -19.80
N TYR A 133 5.85 -1.11 -20.00
CA TYR A 133 4.77 -0.45 -20.73
C TYR A 133 4.35 0.83 -20.01
N LEU A 134 4.16 0.75 -18.70
CA LEU A 134 3.71 1.90 -17.93
C LEU A 134 4.82 2.94 -17.70
N GLY A 135 6.05 2.49 -17.52
CA GLY A 135 7.14 3.36 -17.09
C GLY A 135 8.13 3.77 -18.16
N GLY A 136 8.11 3.10 -19.30
CA GLY A 136 9.07 3.39 -20.35
C GLY A 136 10.45 2.82 -20.05
N SER A 137 11.46 3.30 -20.81
CA SER A 137 12.81 2.74 -20.74
C SER A 137 13.55 3.08 -19.46
N GLY A 138 13.06 4.04 -18.66
CA GLY A 138 13.71 4.41 -17.41
C GLY A 138 13.22 3.63 -16.19
N ALA A 139 12.33 2.65 -16.37
CA ALA A 139 11.76 1.88 -15.26
C ALA A 139 12.69 0.72 -14.92
N MET A 140 13.71 0.99 -14.09
CA MET A 140 14.72 -0.02 -13.80
C MET A 140 15.13 -0.13 -12.32
N GLN A 141 14.45 0.61 -11.44
CA GLN A 141 14.81 0.56 -10.02
C GLN A 141 13.86 -0.30 -9.23
N LEU A 142 14.39 -1.28 -8.50
CA LEU A 142 13.60 -2.09 -7.60
C LEU A 142 13.34 -1.31 -6.32
N PRO A 143 12.11 -1.32 -5.82
CA PRO A 143 11.76 -0.53 -4.63
C PRO A 143 12.30 -1.15 -3.36
N THR A 144 12.55 -0.31 -2.36
CA THR A 144 12.87 -0.76 -1.01
C THR A 144 11.58 -1.24 -0.35
N PRO A 145 11.53 -2.48 0.13
CA PRO A 145 10.29 -2.98 0.74
C PRO A 145 10.20 -2.60 2.20
N MET A 146 8.98 -2.30 2.64
CA MET A 146 8.65 -2.09 4.04
C MET A 146 7.77 -3.27 4.43
N MET A 147 8.32 -4.18 5.21
CA MET A 147 7.68 -5.48 5.45
C MET A 147 7.04 -5.51 6.82
N ASN A 148 5.74 -5.62 6.84
CA ASN A 148 4.92 -5.66 8.05
C ASN A 148 5.18 -6.97 8.79
N ILE A 149 5.88 -6.94 9.92
CA ILE A 149 6.31 -8.17 10.57
C ILE A 149 5.58 -8.43 11.91
N ILE A 150 5.08 -7.38 12.57
CA ILE A 150 4.15 -7.53 13.71
C ILE A 150 2.93 -6.68 13.45
N ASN A 151 1.76 -7.28 13.63
CA ASN A 151 0.47 -6.65 13.42
C ASN A 151 -0.21 -6.32 14.73
N GLY A 152 -0.97 -5.24 14.72
CA GLY A 152 -1.85 -4.87 15.82
C GLY A 152 -3.03 -4.08 15.29
N GLY A 153 -3.70 -3.34 16.15
CA GLY A 153 -4.81 -2.49 15.75
C GLY A 153 -5.86 -3.24 14.95
N ALA A 154 -6.26 -2.67 13.82
CA ALA A 154 -7.29 -3.27 12.97
C ALA A 154 -6.81 -4.50 12.20
N HIS A 155 -5.51 -4.75 12.15
CA HIS A 155 -4.96 -5.86 11.38
C HIS A 155 -4.75 -7.14 12.19
N ALA A 156 -5.08 -7.13 13.48
CA ALA A 156 -4.87 -8.28 14.34
C ALA A 156 -5.85 -8.27 15.51
N ASP A 157 -6.10 -9.43 16.07
CA ASP A 157 -6.92 -9.57 17.28
C ASP A 157 -5.97 -9.77 18.45
N ASN A 158 -5.38 -8.67 18.94
CA ASN A 158 -4.43 -8.73 20.04
C ASN A 158 -4.44 -7.40 20.80
N SER A 159 -3.51 -7.24 21.75
CA SER A 159 -3.45 -6.09 22.64
C SER A 159 -2.66 -4.91 22.10
N VAL A 160 -2.02 -5.04 20.94
CA VAL A 160 -1.14 -4.00 20.42
C VAL A 160 -1.95 -2.90 19.76
N ASP A 161 -1.71 -1.65 20.12
CA ASP A 161 -2.49 -0.51 19.61
C ASP A 161 -2.13 -0.13 18.18
N MET A 162 -0.86 -0.12 17.88
CA MET A 162 -0.39 0.31 16.55
C MET A 162 -0.57 -0.79 15.53
N GLN A 163 -0.94 -0.39 14.33
CA GLN A 163 -1.42 -1.34 13.33
C GLN A 163 -0.31 -2.19 12.74
N GLU A 164 0.87 -1.59 12.49
CA GLU A 164 1.95 -2.34 11.85
C GLU A 164 3.31 -1.90 12.38
N PHE A 165 4.17 -2.90 12.58
CA PHE A 165 5.59 -2.68 12.85
C PHE A 165 6.34 -3.36 11.70
N MET A 166 7.18 -2.60 11.01
CA MET A 166 7.80 -3.06 9.76
C MET A 166 9.31 -3.11 9.88
N ILE A 167 9.91 -4.04 9.13
CA ILE A 167 11.34 -4.03 8.88
C ILE A 167 11.58 -3.49 7.48
N ILE A 168 12.67 -2.75 7.33
CA ILE A 168 13.03 -2.10 6.07
C ILE A 168 14.48 -2.43 5.77
N PRO A 169 14.74 -3.47 4.95
CA PRO A 169 16.12 -3.90 4.68
C PRO A 169 16.79 -3.02 3.64
N ALA A 170 16.95 -1.74 3.98
CA ALA A 170 17.45 -0.71 3.07
C ALA A 170 18.97 -0.75 2.91
N GLY A 171 19.69 -1.40 3.83
CA GLY A 171 21.15 -1.45 3.77
C GLY A 171 21.73 -2.65 3.01
N LEU A 172 20.89 -3.40 2.30
CA LEU A 172 21.34 -4.56 1.54
C LEU A 172 21.65 -4.14 0.10
N PRO A 173 22.45 -4.95 -0.63
CA PRO A 173 22.94 -4.50 -1.94
C PRO A 173 21.97 -4.71 -3.09
N SER A 174 20.92 -5.51 -2.92
CA SER A 174 19.99 -5.80 -4.02
C SER A 174 18.61 -6.10 -3.44
N PHE A 175 17.59 -6.06 -4.31
CA PHE A 175 16.25 -6.45 -3.88
C PHE A 175 16.23 -7.92 -3.42
N ARG A 176 16.91 -8.77 -4.18
CA ARG A 176 17.01 -10.20 -3.85
C ARG A 176 17.60 -10.41 -2.45
N GLU A 177 18.67 -9.67 -2.11
CA GLU A 177 19.27 -9.80 -0.80
C GLU A 177 18.39 -9.18 0.28
N ALA A 178 17.64 -8.12 -0.05
CA ALA A 178 16.68 -7.56 0.88
C ALA A 178 15.58 -8.57 1.20
N MET A 179 15.12 -9.31 0.19
CA MET A 179 14.11 -10.36 0.41
C MET A 179 14.66 -11.50 1.26
N ARG A 180 15.90 -11.91 1.01
CA ARG A 180 16.54 -12.94 1.83
C ARG A 180 16.62 -12.49 3.29
N CYS A 181 17.06 -11.27 3.49
CA CYS A 181 17.13 -10.68 4.84
C CYS A 181 15.77 -10.70 5.51
N GLY A 182 14.74 -10.22 4.80
CA GLY A 182 13.39 -10.18 5.35
C GLY A 182 12.91 -11.57 5.78
N ALA A 183 13.10 -12.57 4.94
CA ALA A 183 12.69 -13.93 5.25
C ALA A 183 13.44 -14.48 6.47
N GLU A 184 14.74 -14.22 6.56
CA GLU A 184 15.53 -14.71 7.68
C GLU A 184 15.12 -14.04 8.99
N VAL A 185 14.86 -12.73 8.95
CA VAL A 185 14.37 -12.03 10.15
C VAL A 185 12.99 -12.56 10.55
N PHE A 186 12.11 -12.78 9.57
CA PHE A 186 10.79 -13.32 9.82
C PHE A 186 10.88 -14.66 10.57
N HIS A 187 11.72 -15.56 10.11
CA HIS A 187 11.86 -16.88 10.74
C HIS A 187 12.53 -16.79 12.11
N GLN A 188 13.48 -15.88 12.30
CA GLN A 188 14.07 -15.66 13.61
C GLN A 188 13.05 -15.11 14.60
N LEU A 189 12.19 -14.19 14.14
CA LEU A 189 11.15 -13.67 15.01
C LEU A 189 10.17 -14.77 15.41
N LYS A 190 9.83 -15.65 14.48
CA LYS A 190 8.97 -16.80 14.80
C LYS A 190 9.59 -17.66 15.90
N LYS A 191 10.89 -17.95 15.79
CA LYS A 191 11.61 -18.72 16.81
C LYS A 191 11.58 -18.00 18.18
N THR A 192 11.83 -16.70 18.17
CA THR A 192 11.84 -15.92 19.41
C THR A 192 10.49 -15.93 20.08
N LEU A 193 9.43 -15.73 19.29
CA LEU A 193 8.07 -15.75 19.83
C LEU A 193 7.72 -17.10 20.43
N HIS A 194 8.06 -18.17 19.71
CA HIS A 194 7.79 -19.53 20.19
C HIS A 194 8.52 -19.80 21.50
N LYS A 195 9.78 -19.42 21.57
CA LYS A 195 10.62 -19.62 22.76
C LYS A 195 10.04 -18.88 23.98
N LYS A 196 9.44 -17.72 23.76
CA LYS A 196 8.84 -16.93 24.84
C LYS A 196 7.40 -17.34 25.15
N GLY A 197 6.87 -18.38 24.47
CA GLY A 197 5.51 -18.84 24.69
C GLY A 197 4.46 -17.91 24.10
N LEU A 198 4.83 -17.08 23.15
CA LEU A 198 3.90 -16.15 22.50
C LEU A 198 3.36 -16.71 21.20
N ALA A 199 2.19 -16.22 20.78
CA ALA A 199 1.54 -16.70 19.58
C ALA A 199 2.36 -16.42 18.34
N THR A 200 2.38 -17.39 17.41
CA THR A 200 3.00 -17.23 16.10
C THR A 200 1.95 -17.22 14.98
N THR A 201 0.68 -17.06 15.32
CA THR A 201 -0.36 -16.84 14.33
C THR A 201 -0.14 -15.47 13.68
N VAL A 202 -0.64 -15.32 12.45
CA VAL A 202 -0.40 -14.10 11.69
C VAL A 202 -1.71 -13.37 11.45
N GLY A 203 -1.58 -12.05 11.26
CA GLY A 203 -2.71 -11.20 10.92
C GLY A 203 -2.97 -11.16 9.42
N ASP A 204 -3.80 -10.23 9.01
CA ASP A 204 -4.28 -10.13 7.62
C ASP A 204 -3.15 -9.95 6.61
N GLU A 205 -2.07 -9.31 7.01
CA GLU A 205 -0.98 -9.03 6.07
C GLU A 205 0.23 -9.92 6.29
N GLY A 206 0.09 -10.96 7.12
CA GLY A 206 1.12 -11.97 7.30
C GLY A 206 2.09 -11.70 8.44
N GLY A 207 1.95 -10.58 9.13
CA GLY A 207 2.78 -10.30 10.31
C GLY A 207 2.26 -11.04 11.52
N PHE A 208 3.15 -11.33 12.47
CA PHE A 208 2.76 -12.03 13.69
C PHE A 208 1.87 -11.13 14.56
N ALA A 209 1.01 -11.75 15.35
CA ALA A 209 0.02 -11.01 16.13
C ALA A 209 0.04 -11.43 17.60
N PRO A 210 1.18 -11.37 18.30
CA PRO A 210 1.22 -11.76 19.71
C PRO A 210 0.59 -10.70 20.60
N ASN A 211 0.12 -11.12 21.78
CA ASN A 211 -0.24 -10.18 22.82
C ASN A 211 1.03 -9.75 23.54
N LEU A 212 1.24 -8.45 23.64
CA LEU A 212 2.46 -7.89 24.22
C LEU A 212 2.09 -6.86 25.29
N PRO A 213 2.98 -6.63 26.27
CA PRO A 213 2.65 -5.69 27.35
C PRO A 213 2.64 -4.24 26.92
N SER A 214 3.28 -3.91 25.79
CA SER A 214 3.31 -2.52 25.31
C SER A 214 3.62 -2.52 23.83
N ASN A 215 3.41 -1.36 23.21
CA ASN A 215 3.82 -1.19 21.81
C ASN A 215 5.34 -1.25 21.68
N GLU A 216 6.06 -0.72 22.65
CA GLU A 216 7.54 -0.75 22.62
C GLU A 216 8.08 -2.18 22.66
N ALA A 217 7.38 -3.09 23.33
CA ALA A 217 7.80 -4.49 23.37
C ALA A 217 7.89 -5.10 21.97
N ALA A 218 7.01 -4.66 21.05
CA ALA A 218 7.08 -5.14 19.66
C ALA A 218 8.39 -4.70 19.01
N ILE A 219 8.78 -3.45 19.22
CA ILE A 219 10.04 -2.94 18.68
C ILE A 219 11.22 -3.75 19.20
N GLN A 220 11.23 -4.02 20.50
CA GLN A 220 12.33 -4.74 21.12
C GLN A 220 12.46 -6.18 20.59
N LEU A 221 11.33 -6.86 20.39
CA LEU A 221 11.33 -8.20 19.81
C LEU A 221 11.88 -8.20 18.39
N ILE A 222 11.51 -7.21 17.60
CA ILE A 222 11.98 -7.13 16.21
C ILE A 222 13.49 -6.89 16.19
N LEU A 223 13.99 -5.99 17.03
CA LEU A 223 15.43 -5.73 17.07
C LEU A 223 16.20 -6.97 17.47
N GLU A 224 15.69 -7.73 18.43
CA GLU A 224 16.31 -8.99 18.83
C GLU A 224 16.37 -9.96 17.65
N ALA A 225 15.29 -10.05 16.87
CA ALA A 225 15.22 -10.96 15.73
C ALA A 225 16.20 -10.53 14.63
N ILE A 226 16.32 -9.22 14.38
CA ILE A 226 17.26 -8.71 13.37
C ILE A 226 18.70 -9.13 13.74
N SER A 227 19.08 -8.90 14.99
CA SER A 227 20.42 -9.26 15.46
C SER A 227 20.65 -10.76 15.43
N ALA A 228 19.64 -11.54 15.85
CA ALA A 228 19.75 -13.00 15.84
C ALA A 228 19.88 -13.56 14.41
N ALA A 229 19.35 -12.86 13.43
CA ALA A 229 19.46 -13.26 12.03
C ALA A 229 20.82 -12.87 11.41
N GLY A 230 21.65 -12.14 12.17
CA GLY A 230 22.96 -11.76 11.70
C GLY A 230 23.05 -10.42 10.99
N TYR A 231 22.02 -9.59 11.15
CA TYR A 231 22.01 -8.25 10.54
C TYR A 231 22.09 -7.19 11.61
N GLU A 232 22.57 -6.01 11.22
CA GLU A 232 22.76 -4.93 12.17
C GLU A 232 21.62 -3.92 12.08
N PRO A 233 20.83 -3.74 13.16
CA PRO A 233 19.79 -2.71 13.15
C PRO A 233 20.41 -1.32 12.97
N GLY A 234 19.82 -0.51 12.11
CA GLY A 234 20.31 0.84 11.84
C GLY A 234 21.39 0.93 10.80
N ARG A 235 21.81 -0.22 10.25
CA ARG A 235 22.76 -0.26 9.13
C ARG A 235 22.19 -1.11 8.01
N ASP A 236 21.89 -2.37 8.30
CA ASP A 236 21.32 -3.29 7.31
C ASP A 236 19.81 -3.19 7.24
N VAL A 237 19.18 -3.08 8.40
CA VAL A 237 17.72 -3.10 8.53
C VAL A 237 17.28 -1.94 9.42
N TYR A 238 16.30 -1.20 8.93
CA TYR A 238 15.67 -0.11 9.68
C TYR A 238 14.25 -0.52 10.03
N LEU A 239 13.59 0.28 10.84
CA LEU A 239 12.23 0.01 11.28
C LEU A 239 11.27 1.05 10.70
N GLY A 240 10.03 0.63 10.50
CA GLY A 240 8.93 1.52 10.16
C GLY A 240 7.72 1.21 11.00
N LEU A 241 6.88 2.21 11.19
CA LEU A 241 5.63 2.08 11.92
C LEU A 241 4.47 2.51 11.05
N ASP A 242 3.34 1.83 11.20
CA ASP A 242 2.06 2.36 10.77
C ASP A 242 1.21 2.46 12.02
N CYS A 243 1.08 3.67 12.55
CA CYS A 243 0.32 3.89 13.77
C CYS A 243 -1.17 3.77 13.53
N ALA A 244 -1.64 4.13 12.33
CA ALA A 244 -3.08 4.21 12.01
C ALA A 244 -3.80 5.01 13.10
N SER A 245 -3.31 6.20 13.39
CA SER A 245 -3.66 6.92 14.62
C SER A 245 -5.11 7.39 14.67
N THR A 246 -5.78 7.49 13.51
CA THR A 246 -7.22 7.80 13.51
C THR A 246 -8.00 6.78 14.33
N GLU A 247 -7.55 5.51 14.34
CA GLU A 247 -8.25 4.43 15.01
C GLU A 247 -8.31 4.64 16.54
N PHE A 248 -7.33 5.34 17.12
CA PHE A 248 -7.33 5.57 18.57
C PHE A 248 -7.35 7.06 18.94
N TYR A 249 -7.77 7.90 18.02
CA TYR A 249 -7.94 9.34 18.30
C TYR A 249 -9.40 9.61 18.64
N LYS A 250 -9.63 10.10 19.86
CA LYS A 250 -10.98 10.33 20.33
C LYS A 250 -10.97 11.48 21.33
N ASP A 251 -11.89 12.44 21.13
CA ASP A 251 -12.03 13.58 22.04
C ASP A 251 -10.74 14.36 22.22
N GLY A 252 -10.00 14.55 21.12
CA GLY A 252 -8.79 15.35 21.12
C GLY A 252 -7.57 14.65 21.69
N LYS A 253 -7.67 13.34 21.95
CA LYS A 253 -6.55 12.59 22.54
C LYS A 253 -6.32 11.27 21.82
N TYR A 254 -5.08 10.84 21.86
CA TYR A 254 -4.63 9.56 21.33
C TYR A 254 -4.60 8.54 22.48
N HIS A 255 -5.48 7.53 22.39
CA HIS A 255 -5.68 6.56 23.45
C HIS A 255 -4.92 5.27 23.18
N LEU A 256 -3.78 5.10 23.83
CA LEU A 256 -3.02 3.86 23.76
C LEU A 256 -3.52 2.96 24.88
N GLU A 257 -4.59 2.22 24.63
CA GLU A 257 -5.28 1.49 25.67
C GLU A 257 -4.44 0.38 26.28
N SER A 258 -3.58 -0.24 25.49
CA SER A 258 -2.71 -1.29 26.03
C SER A 258 -1.75 -0.77 27.08
N GLU A 259 -1.48 0.55 27.10
CA GLU A 259 -0.55 1.17 28.03
C GLU A 259 -1.24 2.10 29.03
N GLY A 260 -2.56 2.23 28.95
CA GLY A 260 -3.30 3.10 29.83
C GLY A 260 -3.01 4.58 29.64
N LEU A 261 -2.66 4.98 28.42
CA LEU A 261 -2.28 6.37 28.13
C LEU A 261 -3.33 7.06 27.30
N ALA A 262 -3.56 8.36 27.59
CA ALA A 262 -4.40 9.24 26.77
C ALA A 262 -3.57 10.51 26.55
N LEU A 263 -3.07 10.68 25.33
CA LEU A 263 -2.06 11.69 25.01
C LEU A 263 -2.63 12.77 24.09
N SER A 264 -2.30 14.02 24.37
CA SER A 264 -2.56 15.10 23.44
C SER A 264 -1.69 14.91 22.19
N SER A 265 -1.97 15.70 21.14
CA SER A 265 -1.13 15.64 19.94
C SER A 265 0.32 15.96 20.25
N ALA A 266 0.58 16.95 21.11
CA ALA A 266 1.96 17.29 21.48
C ALA A 266 2.62 16.16 22.26
N GLN A 267 1.88 15.55 23.18
CA GLN A 267 2.42 14.44 23.98
C GLN A 267 2.69 13.21 23.11
N PHE A 268 1.82 12.93 22.14
CA PHE A 268 2.04 11.80 21.25
C PHE A 268 3.23 12.05 20.33
N THR A 269 3.41 13.30 19.90
CA THR A 269 4.61 13.67 19.14
C THR A 269 5.87 13.38 19.96
N ASP A 270 5.89 13.77 21.26
CA ASP A 270 7.02 13.46 22.12
C ASP A 270 7.24 11.95 22.27
N TYR A 271 6.17 11.20 22.39
CA TYR A 271 6.22 9.73 22.49
C TYR A 271 6.93 9.15 21.25
N LEU A 272 6.50 9.56 20.07
CA LEU A 272 7.11 9.06 18.84
C LEU A 272 8.55 9.55 18.69
N ALA A 273 8.82 10.79 19.05
CA ALA A 273 10.18 11.34 18.94
C ALA A 273 11.15 10.60 19.88
N THR A 274 10.69 10.22 21.07
CA THR A 274 11.52 9.43 22.00
C THR A 274 11.90 8.10 21.36
N TRP A 275 10.95 7.45 20.71
CA TRP A 275 11.24 6.19 20.00
C TRP A 275 12.25 6.39 18.87
N CYS A 276 12.09 7.49 18.10
CA CYS A 276 13.02 7.75 17.01
C CYS A 276 14.43 8.01 17.50
N ASP A 277 14.57 8.59 18.71
CA ASP A 277 15.89 8.78 19.32
C ASP A 277 16.51 7.46 19.78
N LYS A 278 15.68 6.52 20.25
CA LYS A 278 16.16 5.26 20.83
C LYS A 278 16.39 4.16 19.80
N TYR A 279 15.63 4.16 18.74
CA TYR A 279 15.54 3.02 17.82
C TYR A 279 15.73 3.49 16.38
N PRO A 280 16.16 2.61 15.48
CA PRO A 280 16.40 3.02 14.09
C PRO A 280 15.12 3.08 13.27
N ILE A 281 14.17 3.88 13.72
CA ILE A 281 12.89 4.10 13.03
C ILE A 281 13.10 5.17 11.98
N ILE A 282 12.87 4.80 10.71
CA ILE A 282 13.11 5.73 9.61
C ILE A 282 11.81 6.20 8.96
N SER A 283 10.67 5.56 9.30
CA SER A 283 9.40 5.88 8.67
C SER A 283 8.25 5.69 9.66
N ILE A 284 7.34 6.67 9.71
CA ILE A 284 6.12 6.59 10.51
C ILE A 284 4.95 6.97 9.62
N GLU A 285 4.00 6.05 9.49
CA GLU A 285 2.80 6.26 8.69
C GLU A 285 1.65 6.63 9.62
N ASP A 286 0.91 7.67 9.23
CA ASP A 286 -0.27 8.14 9.97
C ASP A 286 0.03 8.26 11.46
N GLY A 287 1.09 9.02 11.76
CA GLY A 287 1.47 9.30 13.13
C GLY A 287 0.47 10.19 13.86
N MET A 288 -0.41 10.87 13.12
CA MET A 288 -1.51 11.63 13.68
C MET A 288 -2.79 11.24 12.94
N GLY A 289 -3.94 11.58 13.51
CA GLY A 289 -5.22 11.28 12.91
C GLY A 289 -5.48 12.08 11.64
N GLU A 290 -6.35 11.55 10.78
CA GLU A 290 -6.56 12.13 9.45
C GLU A 290 -7.19 13.54 9.49
N PHE A 291 -7.84 13.89 10.59
CA PHE A 291 -8.43 15.23 10.72
C PHE A 291 -7.62 16.14 11.66
N ASP A 292 -6.55 15.63 12.27
CA ASP A 292 -5.72 16.39 13.20
C ASP A 292 -4.57 17.08 12.46
N TRP A 293 -4.90 18.01 11.58
CA TRP A 293 -3.89 18.67 10.75
C TRP A 293 -2.94 19.53 11.57
N ASP A 294 -3.42 20.14 12.65
CA ASP A 294 -2.51 20.87 13.55
C ASP A 294 -1.52 19.93 14.23
N GLY A 295 -1.97 18.74 14.62
CA GLY A 295 -1.07 17.72 15.17
C GLY A 295 -0.06 17.27 14.14
N TRP A 296 -0.49 17.09 12.90
CA TRP A 296 0.41 16.73 11.81
C TRP A 296 1.48 17.79 11.60
N ASP A 297 1.10 19.07 11.72
CA ASP A 297 2.06 20.17 11.63
C ASP A 297 3.15 20.05 12.70
N UNK A 298 2.77 19.69 13.75
CA UNK A 298 3.62 19.52 14.80
C UNK A 298 4.56 18.48 14.69
N LEU A 299 3.97 17.39 14.30
CA LEU A 299 4.80 16.20 14.08
C LEU A 299 5.85 16.44 12.98
N THR A 300 5.44 17.05 11.90
CA THR A 300 6.34 17.29 10.79
C THR A 300 7.49 18.22 11.17
N LYS A 301 7.20 19.28 11.91
CA LYS A 301 8.26 20.19 12.36
C LYS A 301 9.26 19.48 13.27
N ARG A 302 8.76 18.57 14.10
CA ARG A 302 9.62 17.86 15.04
C ARG A 302 10.47 16.78 14.38
N LEU A 303 9.90 15.99 13.47
CA LEU A 303 10.55 14.77 12.97
C LEU A 303 10.82 14.77 11.46
N GLY A 304 10.27 15.72 10.72
CA GLY A 304 10.26 15.59 9.24
C GLY A 304 11.61 15.65 8.56
N LYS A 305 12.64 16.15 9.22
CA LYS A 305 13.98 16.19 8.61
C LYS A 305 14.72 14.87 8.75
N THR A 306 14.37 14.07 9.75
CA THR A 306 15.10 12.84 10.06
C THR A 306 14.26 11.58 9.88
N THR A 307 12.94 11.70 9.75
CA THR A 307 12.03 10.57 9.67
C THR A 307 11.05 10.78 8.51
N GLN A 308 10.84 9.74 7.72
CA GLN A 308 9.80 9.78 6.70
C GLN A 308 8.44 9.75 7.38
N LEU A 309 7.59 10.71 7.06
CA LEU A 309 6.26 10.84 7.63
C LEU A 309 5.23 10.64 6.52
N VAL A 310 4.60 9.48 6.53
CA VAL A 310 3.76 9.03 5.44
C VAL A 310 2.29 9.32 5.76
N GLY A 311 1.60 9.97 4.83
CA GLY A 311 0.16 10.14 4.96
C GLY A 311 -0.58 9.07 4.18
N ASP A 312 -1.33 8.22 4.88
CA ASP A 312 -2.24 7.24 4.28
C ASP A 312 -3.67 7.76 4.38
N ASP A 313 -4.30 7.62 5.53
CA ASP A 313 -5.65 8.16 5.71
C ASP A 313 -5.68 9.68 5.52
N LEU A 314 -4.56 10.33 5.79
CA LEU A 314 -4.46 11.78 5.62
C LEU A 314 -4.69 12.20 4.17
N PHE A 315 -4.13 11.48 3.21
CA PHE A 315 -4.14 11.90 1.79
C PHE A 315 -5.02 11.03 0.90
N VAL A 316 -5.27 9.80 1.27
CA VAL A 316 -6.07 8.81 0.55
C VAL A 316 -5.77 8.77 -0.96
N THR A 317 -4.50 8.87 -1.32
CA THR A 317 -4.03 8.84 -2.72
C THR A 317 -4.69 9.94 -3.58
N ASN A 318 -5.18 10.99 -2.96
CA ASN A 318 -5.94 12.05 -3.62
C ASN A 318 -5.05 13.26 -3.85
N SER A 319 -4.84 13.63 -5.12
CA SER A 319 -3.90 14.73 -5.44
C SER A 319 -4.34 16.07 -4.89
N LYS A 320 -5.66 16.30 -4.78
CA LYS A 320 -6.13 17.58 -4.23
C LYS A 320 -5.79 17.72 -2.76
N ILE A 321 -5.95 16.63 -2.00
CA ILE A 321 -5.62 16.65 -0.57
C ILE A 321 -4.11 16.69 -0.39
N LEU A 322 -3.37 15.94 -1.20
CA LEU A 322 -1.91 15.98 -1.16
C LEU A 322 -1.40 17.40 -1.42
N ARG A 323 -1.99 18.08 -2.39
CA ARG A 323 -1.59 19.48 -2.68
C ARG A 323 -1.74 20.36 -1.46
N GLU A 324 -2.85 20.21 -0.72
CA GLU A 324 -3.04 20.96 0.54
C GLU A 324 -1.92 20.66 1.53
N GLY A 325 -1.57 19.37 1.66
CA GLY A 325 -0.50 18.97 2.57
C GLY A 325 0.83 19.57 2.18
N ILE A 326 1.14 19.55 0.89
CA ILE A 326 2.37 20.12 0.38
C ILE A 326 2.42 21.63 0.68
N GLN A 327 1.32 22.33 0.44
CA GLN A 327 1.26 23.78 0.67
C GLN A 327 1.42 24.13 2.15
N ARG A 328 0.89 23.30 3.04
CA ARG A 328 1.03 23.51 4.48
C ARG A 328 2.33 22.97 5.05
N GLY A 329 3.07 22.19 4.28
CA GLY A 329 4.29 21.57 4.77
C GLY A 329 4.04 20.44 5.76
N VAL A 330 2.97 19.68 5.53
CA VAL A 330 2.54 18.59 6.40
C VAL A 330 2.97 17.27 5.79
N ALA A 331 3.55 16.38 6.60
CA ALA A 331 4.08 15.09 6.15
C ALA A 331 5.24 15.30 5.17
N ASN A 332 5.83 14.20 4.67
CA ASN A 332 6.85 14.28 3.62
C ASN A 332 6.83 13.06 2.72
N SER A 333 5.72 12.29 2.77
CA SER A 333 5.55 11.10 1.97
C SER A 333 4.07 10.79 1.84
N VAL A 334 3.69 10.12 0.77
CA VAL A 334 2.29 9.71 0.56
C VAL A 334 2.24 8.21 0.32
N LEU A 335 1.29 7.54 0.98
CA LEU A 335 1.03 6.14 0.69
C LEU A 335 0.10 6.07 -0.52
N ILE A 336 0.40 5.17 -1.44
CA ILE A 336 -0.30 5.07 -2.71
C ILE A 336 -1.07 3.74 -2.74
N LYS A 337 -2.38 3.83 -2.71
CA LYS A 337 -3.26 2.68 -2.79
C LYS A 337 -4.22 2.91 -3.96
N VAL A 338 -4.10 2.09 -4.99
CA VAL A 338 -4.83 2.32 -6.24
C VAL A 338 -6.34 2.40 -6.04
N ASN A 339 -6.87 1.64 -5.07
CA ASN A 339 -8.32 1.63 -4.87
C ASN A 339 -8.83 2.79 -4.02
N GLN A 340 -7.93 3.56 -3.39
CA GLN A 340 -8.36 4.77 -2.67
C GLN A 340 -8.80 5.86 -3.63
N ILE A 341 -8.31 5.84 -4.85
CA ILE A 341 -8.65 6.86 -5.84
C ILE A 341 -9.40 6.26 -7.04
N GLY A 342 -9.01 5.09 -7.52
CA GLY A 342 -9.83 4.31 -8.43
C GLY A 342 -9.44 4.26 -9.89
N THR A 343 -8.40 4.98 -10.33
CA THR A 343 -7.86 4.81 -11.68
C THR A 343 -6.34 4.87 -11.64
N LEU A 344 -5.70 4.29 -12.64
CA LEU A 344 -4.25 4.38 -12.78
C LEU A 344 -3.80 5.80 -13.09
N THR A 345 -4.56 6.51 -13.93
CA THR A 345 -4.19 7.88 -14.28
C THR A 345 -4.11 8.77 -13.04
N GLU A 346 -5.13 8.70 -12.18
CA GLU A 346 -5.12 9.50 -10.95
C GLU A 346 -4.02 9.04 -9.99
N THR A 347 -3.76 7.73 -9.95
CA THR A 347 -2.68 7.18 -9.13
C THR A 347 -1.34 7.76 -9.57
N PHE A 348 -1.08 7.73 -10.87
CA PHE A 348 0.19 8.25 -11.41
C PHE A 348 0.32 9.76 -11.20
N GLN A 349 -0.79 10.50 -11.32
CA GLN A 349 -0.77 11.93 -11.05
C GLN A 349 -0.37 12.22 -9.61
N THR A 350 -0.87 11.45 -8.67
CA THR A 350 -0.54 11.64 -7.25
C THR A 350 0.93 11.32 -6.99
N ILE A 351 1.43 10.23 -7.56
CA ILE A 351 2.84 9.87 -7.41
C ILE A 351 3.74 10.98 -7.97
N GLU A 352 3.40 11.47 -9.16
CA GLU A 352 4.21 12.50 -9.81
C GLU A 352 4.18 13.80 -9.01
N MET A 353 3.02 14.18 -8.49
CA MET A 353 2.91 15.39 -7.65
C MET A 353 3.80 15.26 -6.41
N ALA A 354 3.79 14.11 -5.75
CA ALA A 354 4.62 13.89 -4.57
C ALA A 354 6.09 14.06 -4.91
N LYS A 355 6.55 13.40 -5.96
CA LYS A 355 7.97 13.44 -6.35
C LYS A 355 8.41 14.86 -6.69
N ARG A 356 7.58 15.61 -7.41
CA ARG A 356 7.92 16.99 -7.78
C ARG A 356 8.03 17.92 -6.58
N ALA A 357 7.34 17.57 -5.49
CA ALA A 357 7.38 18.38 -4.27
C ALA A 357 8.49 17.93 -3.31
N GLY A 358 9.26 16.90 -3.69
CA GLY A 358 10.30 16.36 -2.81
C GLY A 358 9.76 15.39 -1.78
N TYR A 359 8.50 14.99 -1.88
CA TYR A 359 7.93 13.94 -1.06
C TYR A 359 8.25 12.59 -1.68
N THR A 360 8.30 11.54 -0.87
CA THR A 360 8.38 10.19 -1.40
C THR A 360 6.97 9.62 -1.62
N ALA A 361 6.90 8.55 -2.38
CA ALA A 361 5.65 7.82 -2.60
C ALA A 361 5.92 6.35 -2.27
N VAL A 362 5.02 5.75 -1.48
CA VAL A 362 5.13 4.35 -1.08
C VAL A 362 3.95 3.60 -1.68
N VAL A 363 4.20 2.71 -2.63
CA VAL A 363 3.14 1.92 -3.26
C VAL A 363 2.75 0.80 -2.32
N SER A 364 1.44 0.63 -2.10
CA SER A 364 0.98 -0.20 -0.99
C SER A 364 -0.21 -1.08 -1.36
N UNK A 365 -0.24 -2.08 -0.71
CA UNK A 365 -1.25 -2.94 -0.79
C UNK A 365 -2.24 -2.51 0.17
N ARG A 366 -3.26 -3.47 0.25
CA ARG A 366 -4.34 -3.32 1.24
C ARG A 366 -4.43 -4.59 2.09
N SER A 367 -5.23 -4.52 3.15
CA SER A 367 -5.41 -5.71 4.02
C SER A 367 -6.11 -6.86 3.28
N GLY A 368 -7.05 -6.56 2.41
CA GLY A 368 -7.66 -7.57 1.54
C GLY A 368 -7.02 -7.51 0.17
N GLU A 369 -6.31 -8.57 -0.20
CA GLU A 369 -5.59 -8.64 -1.46
C GLU A 369 -5.95 -9.90 -2.22
N THR A 370 -5.53 -9.94 -3.48
CA THR A 370 -5.68 -11.10 -4.34
C THR A 370 -4.30 -11.50 -4.86
N GLU A 371 -4.27 -12.45 -5.78
CA GLU A 371 -3.02 -12.84 -6.43
C GLU A 371 -2.55 -11.82 -7.47
N ASP A 372 -3.33 -10.77 -7.75
CA ASP A 372 -2.95 -9.71 -8.69
C ASP A 372 -1.67 -9.03 -8.24
N THR A 373 -0.74 -8.79 -9.17
CA THR A 373 0.57 -8.23 -8.86
C THR A 373 0.78 -6.84 -9.48
N THR A 374 -0.28 -6.18 -9.90
CA THR A 374 -0.16 -4.90 -10.60
C THR A 374 0.64 -3.87 -9.82
N ILE A 375 0.47 -3.81 -8.49
CA ILE A 375 1.18 -2.79 -7.71
C ILE A 375 2.70 -3.00 -7.71
N ALA A 376 3.17 -4.24 -7.86
CA ALA A 376 4.61 -4.48 -7.99
C ALA A 376 5.13 -3.80 -9.26
N ASP A 377 4.45 -3.99 -10.37
CA ASP A 377 4.84 -3.34 -11.62
C ASP A 377 4.74 -1.83 -11.52
N ILE A 378 3.70 -1.31 -10.85
CA ILE A 378 3.55 0.13 -10.67
C ILE A 378 4.74 0.71 -9.90
N SER A 379 5.21 0.03 -8.86
CA SER A 379 6.31 0.56 -8.06
C SER A 379 7.59 0.74 -8.86
N VAL A 380 7.84 -0.18 -9.82
CA VAL A 380 9.00 -0.07 -10.70
C VAL A 380 8.74 0.96 -11.80
N ALA A 381 7.56 0.90 -12.41
CA ALA A 381 7.21 1.77 -13.53
C ALA A 381 7.34 3.25 -13.18
N THR A 382 6.93 3.61 -11.98
CA THR A 382 6.89 5.02 -11.56
C THR A 382 8.16 5.47 -10.85
N ASN A 383 9.11 4.56 -10.63
CA ASN A 383 10.27 4.84 -9.79
C ASN A 383 9.84 5.42 -8.44
N ALA A 384 8.80 4.81 -7.86
CA ALA A 384 8.33 5.22 -6.54
C ALA A 384 9.37 4.93 -5.47
N LEU A 385 10.17 3.90 -5.68
CA LEU A 385 11.32 3.51 -4.85
C LEU A 385 10.96 2.83 -3.54
N GLN A 386 9.68 2.73 -3.19
CA GLN A 386 9.26 2.05 -1.95
C GLN A 386 7.98 1.26 -2.22
N ILE A 387 7.89 0.10 -1.58
CA ILE A 387 6.67 -0.69 -1.64
C ILE A 387 6.36 -1.25 -0.25
N LYS A 388 5.08 -1.25 0.10
CA LYS A 388 4.60 -1.77 1.37
C LYS A 388 3.47 -2.75 1.05
N THR A 389 3.76 -4.06 1.08
CA THR A 389 2.80 -5.05 0.61
C THR A 389 2.77 -6.30 1.50
N GLY A 390 2.94 -6.08 2.81
CA GLY A 390 2.75 -7.14 3.78
C GLY A 390 4.05 -7.81 4.19
N SER A 391 3.91 -8.95 4.83
CA SER A 391 5.02 -9.67 5.42
C SER A 391 5.58 -10.73 4.47
N LEU A 392 6.23 -11.75 5.03
CA LEU A 392 6.96 -12.78 4.30
C LEU A 392 6.20 -14.10 4.23
N CYS A 393 4.90 -14.06 4.42
CA CYS A 393 4.02 -15.22 4.24
C CYS A 393 2.67 -14.73 3.77
N ARG A 394 1.77 -15.66 3.44
CA ARG A 394 0.49 -15.45 2.77
C ARG A 394 0.72 -15.15 1.28
N SER A 395 0.14 -16.00 0.47
CA SER A 395 0.43 -16.05 -0.98
C SER A 395 0.14 -14.74 -1.70
N GLU A 396 -0.91 -14.02 -1.25
CA GLU A 396 -1.26 -12.76 -1.90
C GLU A 396 -0.19 -11.67 -1.66
N ARG A 397 0.57 -11.79 -0.56
CA ARG A 397 1.69 -10.86 -0.28
C ARG A 397 2.93 -11.30 -1.04
N ILE A 398 3.26 -12.58 -0.93
CA ILE A 398 4.41 -13.15 -1.59
C ILE A 398 4.34 -12.97 -3.11
N ALA A 399 3.13 -13.02 -3.68
CA ALA A 399 2.97 -12.84 -5.13
C ALA A 399 3.59 -11.52 -5.61
N LYS A 400 3.41 -10.44 -4.85
CA LYS A 400 3.98 -9.13 -5.22
C LYS A 400 5.50 -9.16 -5.14
N TYR A 401 6.04 -9.73 -4.07
CA TYR A 401 7.49 -9.83 -3.92
C TYR A 401 8.10 -10.72 -4.99
N ASN A 402 7.46 -11.83 -5.31
CA ASN A 402 7.95 -12.72 -6.37
C ASN A 402 7.95 -12.00 -7.72
N GLN A 403 6.94 -11.18 -7.96
CA GLN A 403 6.91 -10.41 -9.21
C GLN A 403 8.10 -9.45 -9.27
N LEU A 404 8.43 -8.81 -8.15
CA LEU A 404 9.61 -7.93 -8.12
C LEU A 404 10.91 -8.69 -8.33
N LEU A 405 11.01 -9.91 -7.80
CA LEU A 405 12.19 -10.75 -8.06
C LEU A 405 12.31 -11.09 -9.55
N ARG A 406 11.19 -11.38 -10.22
CA ARG A 406 11.19 -11.62 -11.66
C ARG A 406 11.62 -10.37 -12.43
N ILE A 407 11.12 -9.21 -12.02
CA ILE A 407 11.51 -7.96 -12.68
C ILE A 407 13.00 -7.71 -12.52
N GLU A 408 13.54 -7.94 -11.33
CA GLU A 408 14.98 -7.79 -11.11
C GLU A 408 15.77 -8.69 -12.04
N GLU A 409 15.34 -9.93 -12.19
CA GLU A 409 15.99 -10.87 -13.09
C GLU A 409 15.92 -10.41 -14.55
N GLU A 410 14.74 -9.94 -14.96
CA GLU A 410 14.57 -9.45 -16.33
C GLU A 410 15.47 -8.27 -16.64
N LEU A 411 15.64 -7.36 -15.68
CA LEU A 411 16.48 -6.18 -15.86
C LEU A 411 17.97 -6.52 -15.84
N GLY A 412 18.35 -7.59 -15.16
CA GLY A 412 19.73 -8.05 -15.12
C GLY A 412 20.66 -6.99 -14.56
N ASP A 413 21.77 -6.78 -15.28
CA ASP A 413 22.79 -5.81 -14.84
C ASP A 413 22.30 -4.37 -14.87
N ALA A 414 21.20 -4.09 -15.57
CA ALA A 414 20.64 -2.74 -15.60
C ALA A 414 19.79 -2.44 -14.36
N SER A 415 19.46 -3.46 -13.56
CA SER A 415 18.64 -3.22 -12.37
C SER A 415 19.45 -2.49 -11.31
N SER A 416 18.74 -1.68 -10.51
CA SER A 416 19.32 -1.12 -9.31
C SER A 416 18.31 -1.23 -8.18
N TYR A 417 18.84 -1.33 -6.96
CA TYR A 417 18.01 -1.41 -5.76
C TYR A 417 18.04 -0.05 -5.08
N ALA A 418 16.85 0.50 -4.81
CA ALA A 418 16.78 1.85 -4.24
C ALA A 418 17.48 1.94 -2.88
N GLY A 419 17.24 0.96 -1.99
CA GLY A 419 17.89 0.93 -0.69
C GLY A 419 17.64 2.20 0.10
N MET A 420 18.68 2.73 0.75
CA MET A 420 18.57 3.97 1.51
C MET A 420 18.28 5.18 0.62
N GLY A 421 18.65 5.11 -0.65
CA GLY A 421 18.35 6.20 -1.61
C GLY A 421 16.86 6.44 -1.79
N ALA A 422 16.03 5.47 -1.39
CA ALA A 422 14.58 5.64 -1.45
C ALA A 422 14.07 6.73 -0.53
N PHE A 423 14.85 7.09 0.49
CA PHE A 423 14.44 8.08 1.49
C PHE A 423 15.11 9.42 1.20
N TYR A 424 14.97 9.88 -0.02
CA TYR A 424 15.71 11.04 -0.51
C TYR A 424 15.32 12.35 0.19
N GLN A 425 14.14 12.42 0.80
CA GLN A 425 13.74 13.62 1.53
C GLN A 425 14.53 13.81 2.83
N LEU A 426 15.21 12.76 3.30
CA LEU A 426 15.94 12.80 4.57
C LEU A 426 17.43 13.11 4.42
N PHE A 427 17.97 12.88 3.23
CA PHE A 427 19.41 12.98 2.98
C PHE A 427 19.69 14.05 1.93
N LYS A 428 19.50 15.31 2.31
CA LYS A 428 19.75 16.45 1.43
C LYS A 428 21.10 17.08 1.71
#